data_8fa0fe43fe1fcf459582c325e97e5d99
#
_entry.id   8fa0fe43fe1fcf459582c325e97e5d99
#
_cell.length_a   1.000
_cell.length_b   1.000
_cell.length_c   1.000
_cell.angle_alpha   90.00
_cell.angle_beta   90.00
_cell.angle_gamma   90.00
#
_symmetry.space_group_name_H-M   'P 1'
#
loop_
_entity.id
_entity.type
_entity.pdbx_description
1 polymer ?
#
loop_
_entity_poly.entity_id
_entity_poly.type
_entity_poly.pdbx_seq_one_letter_code
_entity_poly.pdbx_strand_id
1 'polypeptide(L)'
;MPAHHNAEAYVDAYLGAASLTAQPKSPLFRTAPGKSRRLTDRRMNRKEALAMIKRRCRAVGLPANICNHSFRATGITTFLLNGGTIENAQAIAAHESPRTTKLYDRTRDEITLDEVERILI
;
A
#
# COMPACT_ATOMS: atom_id res chain seq x y z
N MET A 1 -7.75 8.19 9.81
CA MET A 1 -8.13 6.96 9.09
C MET A 1 -7.63 5.78 9.89
N PRO A 2 -8.46 4.80 10.22
CA PRO A 2 -8.04 3.60 10.94
C PRO A 2 -7.08 2.74 10.10
N ALA A 3 -6.21 2.00 10.75
CA ALA A 3 -5.38 1.01 10.09
C ALA A 3 -6.18 -0.27 9.83
N HIS A 4 -5.86 -0.98 8.75
CA HIS A 4 -6.40 -2.31 8.53
C HIS A 4 -5.85 -3.27 9.61
N HIS A 5 -6.69 -4.17 10.16
CA HIS A 5 -6.30 -5.06 11.24
C HIS A 5 -5.03 -5.88 10.96
N ASN A 6 -4.83 -6.34 9.73
CA ASN A 6 -3.60 -7.03 9.35
C ASN A 6 -2.37 -6.10 9.39
N ALA A 7 -2.53 -4.83 9.02
CA ALA A 7 -1.43 -3.86 9.09
C ALA A 7 -1.05 -3.57 10.55
N GLU A 8 -2.04 -3.45 11.43
CA GLU A 8 -1.84 -3.31 12.88
C GLU A 8 -1.07 -4.51 13.43
N ALA A 9 -1.55 -5.73 13.17
CA ALA A 9 -0.89 -6.96 13.62
C ALA A 9 0.57 -7.08 13.15
N TYR A 10 0.85 -6.72 11.89
CA TYR A 10 2.22 -6.73 11.35
C TYR A 10 3.12 -5.68 11.99
N VAL A 11 2.58 -4.49 12.28
CA VAL A 11 3.33 -3.43 12.95
C VAL A 11 3.62 -3.83 14.39
N ASP A 12 2.67 -4.39 15.11
CA ASP A 12 2.86 -4.86 16.49
C ASP A 12 3.90 -5.98 16.58
N ALA A 13 3.82 -6.96 15.67
CA ALA A 13 4.83 -8.00 15.57
C ALA A 13 6.23 -7.43 15.30
N TYR A 14 6.32 -6.43 14.40
CA TYR A 14 7.57 -5.75 14.12
C TYR A 14 8.11 -4.99 15.33
N LEU A 15 7.26 -4.22 16.03
CA LEU A 15 7.63 -3.46 17.23
C LEU A 15 8.17 -4.37 18.33
N GLY A 16 7.49 -5.51 18.56
CA GLY A 16 7.94 -6.52 19.52
C GLY A 16 9.28 -7.12 19.14
N ALA A 17 9.42 -7.61 17.90
CA ALA A 17 10.66 -8.23 17.40
C ALA A 17 11.85 -7.26 17.37
N ALA A 18 11.60 -5.97 17.14
CA ALA A 18 12.60 -4.92 17.10
C ALA A 18 12.89 -4.27 18.46
N SER A 19 12.18 -4.67 19.53
CA SER A 19 12.27 -4.08 20.87
C SER A 19 12.01 -2.57 20.88
N LEU A 20 11.06 -2.11 20.05
CA LEU A 20 10.73 -0.69 19.88
C LEU A 20 9.54 -0.23 20.71
N THR A 21 8.79 -1.13 21.31
CA THR A 21 7.56 -0.85 22.06
C THR A 21 7.74 0.20 23.15
N ALA A 22 8.90 0.20 23.81
CA ALA A 22 9.25 1.16 24.85
C ALA A 22 9.91 2.46 24.32
N GLN A 23 9.94 2.66 22.99
CA GLN A 23 10.66 3.77 22.36
C GLN A 23 9.74 4.64 21.47
N PRO A 24 8.70 5.30 21.99
CA PRO A 24 7.67 5.98 21.19
C PRO A 24 8.18 7.16 20.36
N LYS A 25 9.32 7.74 20.73
CA LYS A 25 9.94 8.86 20.03
C LYS A 25 10.97 8.42 18.98
N SER A 26 11.24 7.13 18.86
CA SER A 26 12.20 6.61 17.90
C SER A 26 11.61 6.46 16.50
N PRO A 27 12.42 6.40 15.43
CA PRO A 27 11.91 6.10 14.11
C PRO A 27 11.22 4.74 14.08
N LEU A 28 9.96 4.69 13.57
CA LEU A 28 9.21 3.45 13.44
C LEU A 28 9.94 2.46 12.53
N PHE A 29 10.30 2.87 11.32
CA PHE A 29 11.06 2.02 10.40
C PHE A 29 12.52 2.41 10.41
N ARG A 30 13.35 1.48 10.84
CA ARG A 30 14.80 1.64 10.98
C ARG A 30 15.55 0.92 9.88
N THR A 31 16.77 1.36 9.60
CA THR A 31 17.63 0.69 8.62
C THR A 31 18.28 -0.56 9.20
N ALA A 32 18.58 -1.51 8.32
CA ALA A 32 19.40 -2.68 8.63
C ALA A 32 20.55 -2.76 7.62
N PRO A 33 21.80 -2.48 8.04
CA PRO A 33 22.91 -2.46 7.12
C PRO A 33 23.29 -3.88 6.67
N GLY A 34 23.44 -4.05 5.36
CA GLY A 34 23.92 -5.27 4.76
C GLY A 34 23.15 -6.53 5.16
N LYS A 35 23.90 -7.56 5.55
CA LYS A 35 23.38 -8.85 6.04
C LYS A 35 23.36 -8.96 7.56
N SER A 36 23.50 -7.84 8.29
CA SER A 36 23.66 -7.84 9.75
C SER A 36 22.46 -8.40 10.51
N ARG A 37 21.27 -8.38 9.92
CA ARG A 37 19.98 -8.70 10.58
C ARG A 37 19.71 -7.88 11.86
N ARG A 38 20.46 -6.80 12.07
CA ARG A 38 20.29 -5.89 13.21
C ARG A 38 19.78 -4.55 12.71
N LEU A 39 18.81 -3.98 13.40
CA LEU A 39 18.32 -2.62 13.13
C LEU A 39 19.30 -1.62 13.74
N THR A 40 19.47 -0.49 13.03
CA THR A 40 20.15 0.69 13.55
C THR A 40 19.14 1.65 14.15
N ASP A 41 19.59 2.70 14.80
CA ASP A 41 18.72 3.80 15.28
C ASP A 41 18.37 4.80 14.17
N ARG A 42 18.87 4.60 12.96
CA ARG A 42 18.65 5.49 11.82
C ARG A 42 17.35 5.18 11.10
N ARG A 43 16.58 6.24 10.83
CA ARG A 43 15.35 6.15 10.03
C ARG A 43 15.66 5.60 8.63
N MET A 44 14.84 4.66 8.18
CA MET A 44 14.84 4.21 6.79
C MET A 44 14.39 5.34 5.86
N ASN A 45 15.15 5.64 4.83
CA ASN A 45 14.77 6.61 3.83
C ASN A 45 14.03 5.95 2.64
N ARG A 46 13.43 6.79 1.77
CA ARG A 46 12.63 6.27 0.63
C ARG A 46 13.41 5.42 -0.36
N LYS A 47 14.71 5.68 -0.55
CA LYS A 47 15.57 4.88 -1.45
C LYS A 47 15.83 3.49 -0.86
N GLU A 48 16.06 3.43 0.44
CA GLU A 48 16.25 2.16 1.17
C GLU A 48 14.98 1.33 1.19
N ALA A 49 13.81 1.97 1.38
CA ALA A 49 12.52 1.30 1.28
C ALA A 49 12.29 0.71 -0.13
N LEU A 50 12.57 1.48 -1.18
CA LEU A 50 12.47 0.99 -2.56
C LEU A 50 13.45 -0.17 -2.81
N ALA A 51 14.70 -0.04 -2.37
CA ALA A 51 15.70 -1.10 -2.52
C ALA A 51 15.27 -2.39 -1.79
N MET A 52 14.67 -2.27 -0.60
CA MET A 52 14.12 -3.39 0.14
C MET A 52 13.00 -4.08 -0.67
N ILE A 53 12.04 -3.33 -1.19
CA ILE A 53 10.94 -3.88 -2.02
C ILE A 53 11.50 -4.57 -3.25
N LYS A 54 12.40 -3.91 -4.00
CA LYS A 54 13.03 -4.51 -5.19
C LYS A 54 13.73 -5.84 -4.88
N ARG A 55 14.44 -5.91 -3.76
CA ARG A 55 15.12 -7.14 -3.33
C ARG A 55 14.11 -8.24 -3.02
N ARG A 56 13.01 -7.92 -2.32
CA ARG A 56 11.95 -8.89 -1.98
C ARG A 56 11.21 -9.37 -3.23
N CYS A 57 10.84 -8.47 -4.12
CA CYS A 57 10.21 -8.81 -5.41
C CYS A 57 11.09 -9.77 -6.21
N ARG A 58 12.39 -9.49 -6.30
CA ARG A 58 13.35 -10.37 -6.99
C ARG A 58 13.43 -11.74 -6.35
N ALA A 59 13.43 -11.82 -5.02
CA ALA A 59 13.53 -13.08 -4.28
C ALA A 59 12.32 -14.02 -4.53
N VAL A 60 11.16 -13.48 -4.88
CA VAL A 60 9.93 -14.25 -5.18
C VAL A 60 9.58 -14.24 -6.67
N GLY A 61 10.49 -13.86 -7.56
CA GLY A 61 10.29 -13.91 -9.00
C GLY A 61 9.34 -12.86 -9.58
N LEU A 62 9.01 -11.80 -8.83
CA LEU A 62 8.16 -10.73 -9.34
C LEU A 62 8.93 -9.80 -10.31
N PRO A 63 8.22 -9.18 -11.29
CA PRO A 63 8.82 -8.29 -12.27
C PRO A 63 9.61 -7.13 -11.66
N ALA A 64 10.69 -6.75 -12.34
CA ALA A 64 11.60 -5.71 -11.85
C ALA A 64 10.98 -4.28 -11.83
N ASN A 65 9.89 -4.04 -12.57
CA ASN A 65 9.19 -2.77 -12.60
C ASN A 65 8.32 -2.53 -11.36
N ILE A 66 8.02 -3.55 -10.54
CA ILE A 66 7.24 -3.39 -9.30
C ILE A 66 7.97 -2.47 -8.32
N CYS A 67 7.22 -1.52 -7.76
CA CYS A 67 7.71 -0.52 -6.82
C CYS A 67 6.61 -0.17 -5.79
N ASN A 68 6.88 0.77 -4.91
CA ASN A 68 5.91 1.20 -3.88
C ASN A 68 4.57 1.64 -4.49
N HIS A 69 4.60 2.33 -5.64
CA HIS A 69 3.38 2.75 -6.33
C HIS A 69 2.57 1.58 -6.89
N SER A 70 3.20 0.47 -7.25
CA SER A 70 2.49 -0.74 -7.70
C SER A 70 1.59 -1.28 -6.60
N PHE A 71 2.07 -1.35 -5.36
CA PHE A 71 1.26 -1.79 -4.21
C PHE A 71 0.12 -0.82 -3.90
N ARG A 72 0.39 0.50 -4.00
CA ARG A 72 -0.67 1.51 -3.85
C ARG A 72 -1.75 1.33 -4.94
N ALA A 73 -1.35 1.19 -6.18
CA ALA A 73 -2.26 0.98 -7.30
C ALA A 73 -3.11 -0.28 -7.11
N THR A 74 -2.48 -1.40 -6.75
CA THR A 74 -3.17 -2.65 -6.44
C THR A 74 -4.19 -2.47 -5.33
N GLY A 75 -3.82 -1.81 -4.22
CA GLY A 75 -4.72 -1.57 -3.09
C GLY A 75 -5.94 -0.75 -3.48
N ILE A 76 -5.77 0.34 -4.24
CA ILE A 76 -6.86 1.19 -4.72
C ILE A 76 -7.78 0.41 -5.66
N THR A 77 -7.21 -0.30 -6.65
CA THR A 77 -7.97 -1.10 -7.61
C THR A 77 -8.78 -2.19 -6.90
N THR A 78 -8.17 -2.93 -5.97
CA THR A 78 -8.85 -3.97 -5.19
C THR A 78 -9.98 -3.39 -4.35
N PHE A 79 -9.76 -2.23 -3.71
CA PHE A 79 -10.81 -1.55 -2.92
C PHE A 79 -12.02 -1.20 -3.78
N LEU A 80 -11.80 -0.64 -4.98
CA LEU A 80 -12.86 -0.28 -5.92
C LEU A 80 -13.60 -1.52 -6.46
N LEU A 81 -12.87 -2.57 -6.85
CA LEU A 81 -13.45 -3.84 -7.32
C LEU A 81 -14.31 -4.53 -6.24
N ASN A 82 -13.97 -4.34 -4.97
CA ASN A 82 -14.75 -4.85 -3.84
C ASN A 82 -15.90 -3.91 -3.43
N GLY A 83 -16.33 -2.99 -4.30
CA GLY A 83 -17.47 -2.11 -4.08
C GLY A 83 -17.17 -0.85 -3.25
N GLY A 84 -15.91 -0.54 -3.02
CA GLY A 84 -15.51 0.72 -2.40
C GLY A 84 -15.80 1.92 -3.29
N THR A 85 -16.18 3.07 -2.69
CA THR A 85 -16.47 4.28 -3.46
C THR A 85 -15.19 5.00 -3.90
N ILE A 86 -15.29 5.76 -5.00
CA ILE A 86 -14.16 6.57 -5.52
C ILE A 86 -13.73 7.61 -4.50
N GLU A 87 -14.68 8.22 -3.79
CA GLU A 87 -14.42 9.24 -2.77
C GLU A 87 -13.62 8.66 -1.60
N ASN A 88 -14.01 7.48 -1.12
CA ASN A 88 -13.28 6.78 -0.07
C ASN A 88 -11.89 6.31 -0.56
N ALA A 89 -11.80 5.80 -1.78
CA ALA A 89 -10.52 5.44 -2.39
C ALA A 89 -9.58 6.64 -2.50
N GLN A 90 -10.11 7.80 -2.91
CA GLN A 90 -9.37 9.06 -2.96
C GLN A 90 -8.85 9.47 -1.57
N ALA A 91 -9.70 9.41 -0.54
CA ALA A 91 -9.33 9.74 0.83
C ALA A 91 -8.26 8.78 1.37
N ILE A 92 -8.41 7.47 1.15
CA ILE A 92 -7.44 6.44 1.55
C ILE A 92 -6.10 6.66 0.86
N ALA A 93 -6.12 7.00 -0.43
CA ALA A 93 -4.92 7.25 -1.21
C ALA A 93 -4.31 8.63 -0.95
N ALA A 94 -4.96 9.52 -0.21
CA ALA A 94 -4.58 10.91 -0.04
C ALA A 94 -4.32 11.61 -1.39
N HIS A 95 -5.17 11.35 -2.38
CA HIS A 95 -5.09 12.02 -3.68
C HIS A 95 -5.79 13.38 -3.61
N GLU A 96 -5.12 14.44 -4.03
CA GLU A 96 -5.69 15.79 -4.08
C GLU A 96 -6.85 15.90 -5.08
N SER A 97 -6.84 15.03 -6.12
CA SER A 97 -7.85 15.05 -7.18
C SER A 97 -8.50 13.69 -7.40
N PRO A 98 -9.85 13.62 -7.51
CA PRO A 98 -10.58 12.40 -7.89
C PRO A 98 -10.12 11.83 -9.24
N ARG A 99 -9.64 12.67 -10.15
CA ARG A 99 -9.13 12.27 -11.46
C ARG A 99 -8.00 11.24 -11.34
N THR A 100 -7.12 11.41 -10.36
CA THR A 100 -6.03 10.45 -10.11
C THR A 100 -6.57 9.09 -9.65
N THR A 101 -7.60 9.08 -8.81
CA THR A 101 -8.22 7.85 -8.34
C THR A 101 -8.98 7.12 -9.46
N LYS A 102 -9.65 7.86 -10.35
CA LYS A 102 -10.37 7.30 -11.50
C LYS A 102 -9.48 6.51 -12.46
N LEU A 103 -8.17 6.78 -12.51
CA LEU A 103 -7.23 5.98 -13.31
C LEU A 103 -7.09 4.52 -12.82
N TYR A 104 -7.49 4.25 -11.60
CA TYR A 104 -7.47 2.91 -10.99
C TYR A 104 -8.84 2.25 -10.95
N ASP A 105 -9.88 2.96 -11.39
CA ASP A 105 -11.25 2.45 -11.45
C ASP A 105 -11.40 1.52 -12.66
N ARG A 106 -11.39 0.23 -12.39
CA ARG A 106 -11.63 -0.84 -13.36
C ARG A 106 -13.06 -1.37 -13.34
N THR A 107 -13.91 -0.81 -12.50
CA THR A 107 -15.30 -1.28 -12.34
C THR A 107 -16.17 -0.98 -13.54
N ARG A 108 -15.72 -0.07 -14.43
CA ARG A 108 -16.46 0.38 -15.62
C ARG A 108 -15.94 -0.19 -16.93
N ASP A 109 -15.01 -1.13 -16.90
CA ASP A 109 -14.47 -1.74 -18.13
C ASP A 109 -15.50 -2.68 -18.81
N GLU A 110 -16.58 -3.07 -18.10
CA GLU A 110 -17.72 -3.81 -18.64
C GLU A 110 -19.01 -3.05 -18.32
N ILE A 111 -19.68 -2.52 -19.34
CA ILE A 111 -21.04 -2.00 -19.21
C ILE A 111 -21.97 -3.21 -19.14
N THR A 112 -22.60 -3.42 -17.98
CA THR A 112 -23.55 -4.50 -17.78
C THR A 112 -24.89 -4.18 -18.42
N LEU A 113 -25.67 -5.22 -18.79
CA LEU A 113 -27.02 -5.06 -19.34
C LEU A 113 -27.90 -4.21 -18.38
N ASP A 114 -27.79 -4.44 -17.08
CA ASP A 114 -28.49 -3.69 -16.03
C ASP A 114 -28.20 -2.17 -16.07
N GLU A 115 -26.99 -1.79 -16.48
CA GLU A 115 -26.65 -0.36 -16.63
C GLU A 115 -27.28 0.23 -17.91
N VAL A 116 -27.35 -0.56 -18.97
CA VAL A 116 -28.00 -0.14 -20.24
C VAL A 116 -29.52 -0.04 -20.02
N GLU A 117 -30.13 -0.93 -19.26
CA GLU A 117 -31.58 -0.93 -18.95
C GLU A 117 -32.01 0.23 -18.03
N ARG A 118 -31.09 0.94 -17.42
CA ARG A 118 -31.37 2.21 -16.71
C ARG A 118 -31.69 3.38 -17.62
N ILE A 119 -31.44 3.24 -18.91
CA ILE A 119 -31.85 4.24 -19.91
C ILE A 119 -33.34 4.00 -20.16
N LEU A 120 -34.20 4.77 -19.48
CA LEU A 120 -35.63 4.81 -19.76
C LEU A 120 -35.85 5.53 -21.08
N ILE A 121 -36.28 4.78 -22.10
CA ILE A 121 -36.70 5.30 -23.41
C ILE A 121 -38.22 5.49 -23.42
#